data_0f4aa2addf9a2ad116979435eebd543e
#
_entry.id   0f4aa2addf9a2ad116979435eebd543e
#
_cell.length_a   1.000
_cell.length_b   1.000
_cell.length_c   1.000
_cell.angle_alpha   90.00
_cell.angle_beta   90.00
_cell.angle_gamma   90.00
#
_symmetry.space_group_name_H-M   'P 1'
#
loop_
_entity.id
_entity.type
_entity.pdbx_description
1 polymer ?
#
loop_
_entity_poly.entity_id
_entity_poly.type
_entity_poly.pdbx_seq_one_letter_code
_entity_poly.pdbx_strand_id
1 'polypeptide(L)'
;WPKDEAILAKYIKENPNYNYIIAPHEMQHISELKDKTNAILFSKASNINIRNSNVLIIDSIGILSSIYKHGDLAYIGGGFGVGIHNILEAASFGLPVVFGPNYQKFNEAKELINKKGAVSISNYNELTSAINAFSDFDKSIAINYIQENSGATTRILNSIIKWKH
;
A
#
# COMPACT_ATOMS: atom_id res chain seq x y z
N TRP A 1 7.16 -8.19 6.94
CA TRP A 1 7.78 -9.04 5.91
C TRP A 1 9.24 -8.63 5.72
N PRO A 2 10.23 -9.47 6.17
CA PRO A 2 11.64 -9.05 6.27
C PRO A 2 12.26 -8.55 4.96
N LYS A 3 11.94 -9.17 3.82
CA LYS A 3 12.50 -8.73 2.52
C LYS A 3 11.91 -7.40 2.07
N ASP A 4 10.61 -7.20 2.24
CA ASP A 4 9.92 -5.95 1.94
C ASP A 4 10.50 -4.83 2.84
N GLU A 5 10.64 -5.10 4.14
CA GLU A 5 11.15 -4.14 5.12
C GLU A 5 12.61 -3.73 4.84
N ALA A 6 13.46 -4.66 4.39
CA ALA A 6 14.84 -4.34 4.05
C ALA A 6 14.95 -3.35 2.88
N ILE A 7 14.14 -3.57 1.84
CA ILE A 7 14.09 -2.68 0.67
C ILE A 7 13.55 -1.30 1.08
N LEU A 8 12.46 -1.27 1.84
CA LEU A 8 11.82 -0.03 2.29
C LEU A 8 12.71 0.76 3.26
N ALA A 9 13.34 0.10 4.24
CA ALA A 9 14.22 0.77 5.19
C ALA A 9 15.42 1.44 4.48
N LYS A 10 15.97 0.80 3.45
CA LYS A 10 16.99 1.42 2.60
C LYS A 10 16.45 2.66 1.88
N TYR A 11 15.25 2.54 1.25
CA TYR A 11 14.64 3.65 0.54
C TYR A 11 14.35 4.84 1.45
N ILE A 12 13.79 4.60 2.62
CA ILE A 12 13.50 5.62 3.64
C ILE A 12 14.77 6.38 4.03
N LYS A 13 15.86 5.65 4.29
CA LYS A 13 17.14 6.24 4.68
C LYS A 13 17.74 7.14 3.59
N GLU A 14 17.62 6.73 2.32
CA GLU A 14 18.18 7.46 1.17
C GLU A 14 17.28 8.61 0.69
N ASN A 15 16.01 8.65 1.14
CA ASN A 15 15.03 9.65 0.71
C ASN A 15 14.34 10.34 1.90
N PRO A 16 15.08 11.08 2.74
CA PRO A 16 14.56 11.69 3.98
C PRO A 16 13.56 12.83 3.76
N ASN A 17 13.40 13.31 2.54
CA ASN A 17 12.48 14.40 2.19
C ASN A 17 11.02 13.95 2.06
N TYR A 18 10.76 12.64 2.01
CA TYR A 18 9.40 12.10 2.03
C TYR A 18 8.96 11.78 3.45
N ASN A 19 7.65 11.77 3.66
CA ASN A 19 7.03 11.26 4.88
C ASN A 19 6.54 9.83 4.66
N TYR A 20 6.74 8.97 5.65
CA TYR A 20 6.42 7.56 5.56
C TYR A 20 5.47 7.15 6.68
N ILE A 21 4.44 6.42 6.33
CA ILE A 21 3.56 5.75 7.29
C ILE A 21 3.71 4.25 7.08
N ILE A 22 4.14 3.53 8.11
CA ILE A 22 4.35 2.09 8.06
C ILE A 22 3.30 1.42 8.94
N ALA A 23 2.48 0.55 8.35
CA ALA A 23 1.58 -0.34 9.08
C ALA A 23 2.13 -1.77 9.00
N PRO A 24 2.86 -2.25 10.01
CA PRO A 24 3.46 -3.57 9.98
C PRO A 24 2.36 -4.65 10.07
N HIS A 25 2.56 -5.76 9.38
CA HIS A 25 1.66 -6.90 9.45
C HIS A 25 1.71 -7.58 10.83
N GLU A 26 2.90 -7.69 11.40
CA GLU A 26 3.15 -8.29 12.69
C GLU A 26 3.69 -7.27 13.69
N MET A 27 3.03 -7.20 14.86
CA MET A 27 3.41 -6.26 15.92
C MET A 27 4.73 -6.62 16.61
N GLN A 28 5.18 -7.87 16.48
CA GLN A 28 6.38 -8.39 17.15
C GLN A 28 7.68 -7.71 16.67
N HIS A 29 7.73 -7.26 15.42
CA HIS A 29 8.92 -6.65 14.81
C HIS A 29 8.94 -5.12 14.86
N ILE A 30 7.96 -4.48 15.52
CA ILE A 30 7.87 -3.01 15.58
C ILE A 30 9.12 -2.37 16.18
N SER A 31 9.71 -2.97 17.23
CA SER A 31 10.91 -2.41 17.86
C SER A 31 12.08 -2.35 16.89
N GLU A 32 12.34 -3.44 16.18
CA GLU A 32 13.43 -3.52 15.20
C GLU A 32 13.19 -2.56 14.02
N LEU A 33 11.97 -2.51 13.52
CA LEU A 33 11.59 -1.60 12.43
C LEU A 33 11.74 -0.13 12.84
N LYS A 34 11.32 0.21 14.05
CA LYS A 34 11.49 1.53 14.64
C LYS A 34 12.96 1.95 14.68
N ASP A 35 13.83 1.07 15.17
CA ASP A 35 15.26 1.36 15.28
C ASP A 35 15.93 1.50 13.90
N LYS A 36 15.55 0.67 12.94
CA LYS A 36 16.05 0.76 11.55
C LYS A 36 15.65 2.03 10.82
N THR A 37 14.48 2.60 11.15
CA THR A 37 13.89 3.74 10.42
C THR A 37 13.87 5.03 11.22
N ASN A 38 14.33 5.02 12.48
CA ASN A 38 14.20 6.14 13.42
C ASN A 38 12.74 6.65 13.55
N ALA A 39 11.80 5.72 13.51
CA ALA A 39 10.37 6.02 13.48
C ALA A 39 9.81 6.43 14.84
N ILE A 40 8.71 7.17 14.79
CA ILE A 40 7.84 7.42 15.94
C ILE A 40 6.67 6.44 15.89
N LEU A 41 6.28 5.87 17.03
CA LEU A 41 5.08 5.07 17.14
C LEU A 41 3.85 5.97 17.21
N PHE A 42 2.79 5.60 16.50
CA PHE A 42 1.54 6.36 16.48
C PHE A 42 0.96 6.55 17.89
N SER A 43 0.97 5.51 18.73
CA SER A 43 0.51 5.58 20.14
C SER A 43 1.30 6.57 21.01
N LYS A 44 2.52 6.93 20.58
CA LYS A 44 3.42 7.85 21.28
C LYS A 44 3.62 9.17 20.55
N ALA A 45 2.95 9.36 19.43
CA ALA A 45 3.05 10.57 18.63
C ALA A 45 2.40 11.76 19.35
N SER A 46 3.06 12.91 19.28
CA SER A 46 2.57 14.18 19.80
C SER A 46 2.96 15.31 18.87
N ASN A 47 2.33 16.46 18.99
CA ASN A 47 2.69 17.66 18.19
C ASN A 47 4.15 18.11 18.36
N ILE A 48 4.79 17.70 19.46
CA ILE A 48 6.18 18.06 19.77
C ILE A 48 7.15 17.10 19.07
N ASN A 49 6.91 15.78 19.18
CA ASN A 49 7.88 14.79 18.71
C ASN A 49 7.69 14.36 17.25
N ILE A 50 6.48 14.50 16.68
CA ILE A 50 6.21 14.08 15.30
C ILE A 50 7.08 14.82 14.27
N ARG A 51 7.59 15.99 14.61
CA ARG A 51 8.50 16.77 13.75
C ARG A 51 9.94 16.27 13.76
N ASN A 52 10.27 15.34 14.66
CA ASN A 52 11.62 14.81 14.82
C ASN A 52 11.89 13.56 13.97
N SER A 53 10.89 13.07 13.26
CA SER A 53 11.02 11.95 12.35
C SER A 53 10.07 12.10 11.17
N ASN A 54 10.50 11.67 10.01
CA ASN A 54 9.69 11.56 8.81
C ASN A 54 9.02 10.17 8.68
N VAL A 55 9.14 9.31 9.70
CA VAL A 55 8.58 7.95 9.69
C VAL A 55 7.64 7.77 10.89
N LEU A 56 6.40 7.39 10.60
CA LEU A 56 5.39 7.03 11.59
C LEU A 56 5.07 5.54 11.46
N ILE A 57 5.20 4.78 12.54
CA ILE A 57 4.75 3.39 12.61
C ILE A 57 3.39 3.33 13.28
N ILE A 58 2.43 2.70 12.62
CA ILE A 58 1.11 2.44 13.17
C ILE A 58 1.17 1.19 14.04
N ASP A 59 1.09 1.38 15.33
CA ASP A 59 1.11 0.35 16.35
C ASP A 59 -0.28 0.10 16.96
N SER A 60 -1.33 0.34 16.17
CA SER A 60 -2.73 0.12 16.55
C SER A 60 -3.51 -0.55 15.43
N ILE A 61 -4.51 -1.37 15.81
CA ILE A 61 -5.35 -2.11 14.88
C ILE A 61 -6.57 -1.26 14.48
N GLY A 62 -7.04 -1.43 13.23
CA GLY A 62 -8.32 -0.90 12.76
C GLY A 62 -8.29 0.49 12.13
N ILE A 63 -7.13 1.15 12.06
CA ILE A 63 -7.03 2.51 11.48
C ILE A 63 -6.43 2.54 10.08
N LEU A 64 -5.99 1.40 9.52
CA LEU A 64 -5.26 1.33 8.24
C LEU A 64 -6.05 1.98 7.09
N SER A 65 -7.32 1.64 6.94
CA SER A 65 -8.17 2.22 5.90
C SER A 65 -8.28 3.75 5.99
N SER A 66 -8.26 4.30 7.21
CA SER A 66 -8.29 5.75 7.42
C SER A 66 -6.98 6.45 7.06
N ILE A 67 -5.88 5.70 6.98
CA ILE A 67 -4.54 6.24 6.71
C ILE A 67 -4.33 6.46 5.22
N TYR A 68 -4.87 5.61 4.35
CA TYR A 68 -4.69 5.72 2.90
C TYR A 68 -5.08 7.08 2.32
N LYS A 69 -6.07 7.75 2.90
CA LYS A 69 -6.47 9.11 2.45
C LYS A 69 -5.38 10.18 2.59
N HIS A 70 -4.33 9.90 3.36
CA HIS A 70 -3.21 10.81 3.60
C HIS A 70 -1.97 10.46 2.77
N GLY A 71 -2.02 9.38 1.99
CA GLY A 71 -0.93 8.93 1.16
C GLY A 71 -0.99 9.49 -0.27
N ASP A 72 0.15 9.47 -0.93
CA ASP A 72 0.28 9.75 -2.36
C ASP A 72 0.63 8.48 -3.14
N LEU A 73 1.20 7.46 -2.46
CA LEU A 73 1.55 6.16 -3.00
C LEU A 73 1.43 5.11 -1.89
N ALA A 74 1.00 3.90 -2.24
CA ALA A 74 0.97 2.78 -1.33
C ALA A 74 1.94 1.68 -1.76
N TYR A 75 2.79 1.22 -0.84
CA TYR A 75 3.52 -0.03 -0.98
C TYR A 75 2.79 -1.13 -0.21
N ILE A 76 2.43 -2.21 -0.89
CA ILE A 76 1.72 -3.35 -0.28
C ILE A 76 2.69 -4.53 -0.11
N GLY A 77 2.91 -4.89 1.15
CA GLY A 77 3.85 -5.94 1.53
C GLY A 77 3.37 -7.36 1.21
N GLY A 78 4.27 -8.33 1.48
CA GLY A 78 4.04 -9.76 1.26
C GLY A 78 4.45 -10.27 -0.10
N GLY A 79 4.61 -9.39 -1.08
CA GLY A 79 4.94 -9.77 -2.45
C GLY A 79 6.32 -10.39 -2.66
N PHE A 80 7.23 -10.27 -1.71
CA PHE A 80 8.50 -11.01 -1.69
C PHE A 80 8.43 -12.34 -0.93
N GLY A 81 7.25 -12.71 -0.45
CA GLY A 81 7.00 -13.92 0.32
C GLY A 81 5.80 -14.71 -0.19
N VAL A 82 4.79 -14.86 0.64
CA VAL A 82 3.60 -15.70 0.39
C VAL A 82 2.61 -15.12 -0.64
N GLY A 83 2.74 -13.86 -0.99
CA GLY A 83 1.85 -13.12 -1.89
C GLY A 83 1.45 -11.77 -1.31
N ILE A 84 0.99 -10.87 -2.19
CA ILE A 84 0.58 -9.52 -1.80
C ILE A 84 -0.67 -9.54 -0.93
N HIS A 85 -0.79 -8.52 -0.06
CA HIS A 85 -2.02 -8.23 0.66
C HIS A 85 -3.03 -7.49 -0.21
N ASN A 86 -4.16 -7.09 0.39
CA ASN A 86 -5.24 -6.39 -0.29
C ASN A 86 -4.79 -5.04 -0.86
N ILE A 87 -4.67 -4.97 -2.18
CA ILE A 87 -4.29 -3.75 -2.91
C ILE A 87 -5.49 -2.84 -3.20
N LEU A 88 -6.72 -3.39 -3.17
CA LEU A 88 -7.93 -2.65 -3.52
C LEU A 88 -8.27 -1.58 -2.49
N GLU A 89 -7.87 -1.77 -1.23
CA GLU A 89 -8.03 -0.75 -0.21
C GLU A 89 -7.28 0.53 -0.60
N ALA A 90 -5.99 0.44 -0.91
CA ALA A 90 -5.20 1.58 -1.34
C ALA A 90 -5.75 2.20 -2.65
N ALA A 91 -6.07 1.36 -3.64
CA ALA A 91 -6.61 1.80 -4.92
C ALA A 91 -7.95 2.54 -4.76
N SER A 92 -8.79 2.19 -3.76
CA SER A 92 -10.06 2.87 -3.49
C SER A 92 -9.90 4.33 -3.06
N PHE A 93 -8.73 4.70 -2.55
CA PHE A 93 -8.36 6.08 -2.25
C PHE A 93 -7.64 6.79 -3.41
N GLY A 94 -7.58 6.16 -4.58
CA GLY A 94 -6.91 6.72 -5.76
C GLY A 94 -5.38 6.64 -5.69
N LEU A 95 -4.81 5.79 -4.84
CA LEU A 95 -3.37 5.66 -4.74
C LEU A 95 -2.82 4.71 -5.80
N PRO A 96 -1.68 5.06 -6.44
CA PRO A 96 -0.90 4.07 -7.18
C PRO A 96 -0.30 3.07 -6.21
N VAL A 97 -0.20 1.81 -6.65
CA VAL A 97 0.22 0.72 -5.78
C VAL A 97 1.51 0.08 -6.27
N VAL A 98 2.48 -0.10 -5.35
CA VAL A 98 3.73 -0.83 -5.60
C VAL A 98 3.76 -2.08 -4.73
N PHE A 99 4.22 -3.19 -5.26
CA PHE A 99 4.32 -4.46 -4.53
C PHE A 99 5.41 -5.38 -5.12
N GLY A 100 5.78 -6.42 -4.36
CA GLY A 100 6.77 -7.40 -4.78
C GLY A 100 6.26 -8.37 -5.87
N PRO A 101 7.12 -9.32 -6.36
CA PRO A 101 6.87 -10.08 -7.59
C PRO A 101 5.81 -11.19 -7.47
N ASN A 102 5.44 -11.61 -6.25
CA ASN A 102 4.49 -12.72 -6.04
C ASN A 102 3.02 -12.25 -6.05
N TYR A 103 2.54 -11.80 -7.20
CA TYR A 103 1.18 -11.29 -7.39
C TYR A 103 0.33 -12.07 -8.41
N GLN A 104 0.89 -13.08 -9.07
CA GLN A 104 0.28 -13.76 -10.23
C GLN A 104 -1.06 -14.44 -9.93
N LYS A 105 -1.35 -14.73 -8.66
CA LYS A 105 -2.63 -15.29 -8.21
C LYS A 105 -3.74 -14.25 -8.06
N PHE A 106 -3.40 -12.96 -8.12
CA PHE A 106 -4.29 -11.83 -7.86
C PHE A 106 -4.65 -11.15 -9.19
N ASN A 107 -5.86 -11.38 -9.68
CA ASN A 107 -6.31 -10.82 -10.96
C ASN A 107 -6.38 -9.28 -10.91
N GLU A 108 -6.82 -8.72 -9.79
CA GLU A 108 -6.86 -7.28 -9.54
C GLU A 108 -5.49 -6.61 -9.69
N ALA A 109 -4.42 -7.30 -9.29
CA ALA A 109 -3.06 -6.79 -9.46
C ALA A 109 -2.65 -6.72 -10.93
N LYS A 110 -2.97 -7.76 -11.71
CA LYS A 110 -2.69 -7.79 -13.16
C LYS A 110 -3.46 -6.69 -13.89
N GLU A 111 -4.72 -6.52 -13.53
CA GLU A 111 -5.59 -5.52 -14.14
C GLU A 111 -5.13 -4.09 -13.81
N LEU A 112 -4.77 -3.82 -12.55
CA LEU A 112 -4.22 -2.52 -12.16
C LEU A 112 -2.87 -2.23 -12.83
N ILE A 113 -1.99 -3.23 -13.00
CA ILE A 113 -0.74 -3.08 -13.78
C ILE A 113 -1.06 -2.70 -15.23
N ASN A 114 -1.98 -3.41 -15.88
CA ASN A 114 -2.38 -3.13 -17.26
C ASN A 114 -2.97 -1.71 -17.44
N LYS A 115 -3.69 -1.23 -16.42
CA LYS A 115 -4.23 0.14 -16.37
C LYS A 115 -3.20 1.18 -15.91
N LYS A 116 -1.96 0.79 -15.62
CA LYS A 116 -0.90 1.65 -15.07
C LYS A 116 -1.20 2.24 -13.69
N GLY A 117 -2.10 1.61 -12.95
CA GLY A 117 -2.43 1.95 -11.56
C GLY A 117 -1.56 1.23 -10.53
N ALA A 118 -0.77 0.25 -10.96
CA ALA A 118 0.14 -0.49 -10.10
C ALA A 118 1.43 -0.89 -10.83
N VAL A 119 2.49 -1.16 -10.05
CA VAL A 119 3.78 -1.68 -10.53
C VAL A 119 4.27 -2.77 -9.59
N SER A 120 4.70 -3.89 -10.17
CA SER A 120 5.44 -4.92 -9.43
C SER A 120 6.93 -4.65 -9.51
N ILE A 121 7.63 -4.85 -8.39
CA ILE A 121 9.08 -4.66 -8.29
C ILE A 121 9.77 -5.91 -7.79
N SER A 122 11.02 -6.11 -8.20
CA SER A 122 11.86 -7.24 -7.77
C SER A 122 13.09 -6.81 -6.96
N ASN A 123 13.41 -5.51 -6.96
CA ASN A 123 14.60 -4.97 -6.29
C ASN A 123 14.47 -3.48 -5.97
N TYR A 124 15.47 -2.95 -5.28
CA TYR A 124 15.55 -1.56 -4.86
C TYR A 124 15.50 -0.54 -6.02
N ASN A 125 16.21 -0.82 -7.12
CA ASN A 125 16.25 0.11 -8.26
C ASN A 125 14.89 0.22 -8.92
N GLU A 126 14.16 -0.89 -9.01
CA GLU A 126 12.80 -0.90 -9.52
C GLU A 126 11.83 -0.17 -8.60
N LEU A 127 11.99 -0.26 -7.26
CA LEU A 127 11.23 0.55 -6.31
C LEU A 127 11.42 2.05 -6.57
N THR A 128 12.68 2.48 -6.69
CA THR A 128 13.00 3.89 -6.95
C THR A 128 12.39 4.37 -8.27
N SER A 129 12.51 3.56 -9.31
CA SER A 129 11.92 3.86 -10.62
C SER A 129 10.39 3.93 -10.58
N ALA A 130 9.74 3.01 -9.84
CA ALA A 130 8.29 2.99 -9.69
C ALA A 130 7.78 4.23 -8.95
N ILE A 131 8.42 4.63 -7.85
CA ILE A 131 8.03 5.82 -7.09
C ILE A 131 8.19 7.08 -7.95
N ASN A 132 9.29 7.21 -8.68
CA ASN A 132 9.49 8.33 -9.59
C ASN A 132 8.45 8.37 -10.73
N ALA A 133 8.07 7.21 -11.27
CA ALA A 133 7.05 7.13 -12.32
C ALA A 133 5.65 7.54 -11.83
N PHE A 134 5.39 7.47 -10.54
CA PHE A 134 4.12 7.85 -9.94
C PHE A 134 4.10 9.28 -9.37
N SER A 135 5.13 10.11 -9.62
CA SER A 135 5.18 11.51 -9.13
C SER A 135 3.98 12.34 -9.60
N ASP A 136 3.50 12.12 -10.83
CA ASP A 136 2.38 12.81 -11.43
C ASP A 136 1.21 11.84 -11.74
N PHE A 137 0.96 10.89 -10.83
CA PHE A 137 -0.04 9.86 -11.04
C PHE A 137 -1.46 10.42 -11.08
N ASP A 138 -2.20 10.07 -12.13
CA ASP A 138 -3.63 10.37 -12.23
C ASP A 138 -4.44 9.42 -11.33
N LYS A 139 -4.89 9.94 -10.20
CA LYS A 139 -5.70 9.19 -9.21
C LYS A 139 -6.99 8.60 -9.80
N SER A 140 -7.50 9.17 -10.91
CA SER A 140 -8.70 8.65 -11.58
C SER A 140 -8.52 7.23 -12.10
N ILE A 141 -7.29 6.83 -12.44
CA ILE A 141 -6.99 5.47 -12.93
C ILE A 141 -7.39 4.42 -11.90
N ALA A 142 -6.96 4.59 -10.65
CA ALA A 142 -7.27 3.66 -9.58
C ALA A 142 -8.75 3.76 -9.17
N ILE A 143 -9.30 4.96 -9.06
CA ILE A 143 -10.71 5.19 -8.70
C ILE A 143 -11.65 4.56 -9.73
N ASN A 144 -11.41 4.79 -11.02
CA ASN A 144 -12.24 4.23 -12.09
C ASN A 144 -12.18 2.70 -12.09
N TYR A 145 -10.99 2.13 -11.87
CA TYR A 145 -10.85 0.69 -11.74
C TYR A 145 -11.75 0.11 -10.63
N ILE A 146 -11.74 0.74 -9.44
CA ILE A 146 -12.59 0.31 -8.32
C ILE A 146 -14.07 0.45 -8.67
N GLN A 147 -14.48 1.56 -9.28
CA GLN A 147 -15.87 1.81 -9.67
C GLN A 147 -16.38 0.77 -10.70
N GLU A 148 -15.59 0.49 -11.72
CA GLU A 148 -15.92 -0.50 -12.77
C GLU A 148 -16.09 -1.92 -12.19
N ASN A 149 -15.32 -2.27 -11.17
CA ASN A 149 -15.31 -3.58 -10.53
C ASN A 149 -16.20 -3.67 -9.27
N SER A 150 -16.80 -2.57 -8.85
CA SER A 150 -17.74 -2.52 -7.72
C SER A 150 -19.12 -3.06 -8.11
N GLY A 151 -20.00 -3.30 -7.11
CA GLY A 151 -21.39 -3.70 -7.34
C GLY A 151 -21.59 -5.19 -7.68
N ALA A 152 -20.62 -6.07 -7.40
CA ALA A 152 -20.77 -7.51 -7.62
C ALA A 152 -22.03 -8.09 -6.93
N THR A 153 -22.32 -7.70 -5.71
CA THR A 153 -23.50 -8.12 -4.96
C THR A 153 -24.81 -7.78 -5.72
N THR A 154 -24.90 -6.56 -6.23
CA THR A 154 -26.08 -6.12 -6.99
C THR A 154 -26.24 -6.91 -8.29
N ARG A 155 -25.13 -7.17 -9.01
CA ARG A 155 -25.15 -7.99 -10.23
C ARG A 155 -25.60 -9.42 -9.95
N ILE A 156 -25.10 -10.04 -8.87
CA ILE A 156 -25.48 -11.40 -8.44
C ILE A 156 -26.97 -11.42 -8.06
N LEU A 157 -27.44 -10.52 -7.24
CA LEU A 157 -28.84 -10.42 -6.84
C LEU A 157 -29.77 -10.27 -8.06
N ASN A 158 -29.44 -9.38 -8.98
CA ASN A 158 -30.22 -9.18 -10.20
C ASN A 158 -30.26 -10.44 -11.10
N SER A 159 -29.17 -11.21 -11.13
CA SER A 159 -29.11 -12.47 -11.84
C SER A 159 -30.02 -13.54 -11.20
N ILE A 160 -30.00 -13.66 -9.88
CA ILE A 160 -30.84 -14.61 -9.11
C ILE A 160 -32.31 -14.26 -9.24
N ILE A 161 -32.67 -12.98 -9.21
CA ILE A 161 -34.06 -12.53 -9.36
C ILE A 161 -34.59 -12.87 -10.75
N LYS A 162 -33.78 -12.70 -11.81
CA LYS A 162 -34.15 -13.08 -13.18
C LYS A 162 -34.36 -14.59 -13.38
N TRP A 163 -33.80 -15.43 -12.54
CA TRP A 163 -33.98 -16.88 -12.58
C TRP A 163 -35.29 -17.36 -11.93
N LYS A 164 -36.01 -16.48 -11.21
CA LYS A 164 -37.30 -16.81 -10.56
C LYS A 164 -38.54 -16.48 -11.41
N HIS A 165 -38.34 -16.03 -12.63
CA HIS A 165 -39.36 -15.78 -13.64
C HIS A 165 -39.07 -16.58 -14.91
#